data_b2f8872ac9c904cf5ba6029af972a9fc
#
_entry.id   b2f8872ac9c904cf5ba6029af972a9fc
#
_cell.length_a   1.000
_cell.length_b   1.000
_cell.length_c   1.000
_cell.angle_alpha   90.00
_cell.angle_beta   90.00
_cell.angle_gamma   90.00
#
_symmetry.space_group_name_H-M   'P 1'
#
loop_
_entity.id
_entity.type
_entity.pdbx_description
1 polymer ?
#
loop_
_entity_poly.entity_id
_entity_poly.type
_entity_poly.pdbx_seq_one_letter_code
_entity_poly.pdbx_strand_id
1 'polypeptide(L)'
;MSENHNESEADVVKDDLAEVQNLLAKHRLVEEVSRRQDSGRHDVVENLVSRQHIAELRHLFGRLPTVTVALVLSALPEEDRLIAWKEIAEERIDSILELLSEEICEDLVGDGHHTSTKVMVNAFELHNGRLRQITVDRPAQLANINPIWVDLVAPTPRVREWVGKYFDLEVPDPEDLTDLEASARFYIEDNGEVHLHSDFLLDLEEASRNVAVAFILHKDILFSVRTEELPVFRLQRLRARTQPGYVTDGTDVLLDLYAADAEYSADRLEDVYAELEDVGKKVLN
;
A
#
# COMPACT_ATOMS: atom_id res chain seq x y z
N MET A 1 -5.21 19.22 42.53
CA MET A 1 -6.03 18.07 42.06
C MET A 1 -5.58 17.53 40.70
N SER A 2 -4.53 18.08 40.07
CA SER A 2 -4.05 17.66 38.73
C SER A 2 -2.88 16.69 38.76
N GLU A 3 -2.18 16.52 39.86
CA GLU A 3 -1.00 15.62 39.96
C GLU A 3 -1.36 14.13 40.10
N ASN A 4 -2.50 13.82 40.73
CA ASN A 4 -2.92 12.41 40.90
C ASN A 4 -3.48 11.73 39.62
N HIS A 5 -3.82 12.50 38.58
CA HIS A 5 -4.35 11.92 37.33
C HIS A 5 -3.21 11.49 36.42
N ASN A 6 -2.10 12.21 36.41
CA ASN A 6 -0.93 11.94 35.57
C ASN A 6 -0.11 10.73 36.07
N GLU A 7 -0.06 10.46 37.38
CA GLU A 7 0.57 9.26 37.93
C GLU A 7 -0.21 7.98 37.60
N SER A 8 -1.54 8.05 37.57
CA SER A 8 -2.40 6.89 37.23
C SER A 8 -2.28 6.51 35.74
N GLU A 9 -2.15 7.46 34.82
CA GLU A 9 -1.97 7.18 33.38
C GLU A 9 -0.58 6.60 33.09
N ALA A 10 0.46 7.10 33.72
CA ALA A 10 1.82 6.60 33.57
C ALA A 10 1.98 5.17 34.10
N ASP A 11 1.29 4.79 35.17
CA ASP A 11 1.30 3.43 35.71
C ASP A 11 0.53 2.46 34.82
N VAL A 12 -0.58 2.86 34.21
CA VAL A 12 -1.33 2.03 33.23
C VAL A 12 -0.48 1.76 31.99
N VAL A 13 0.22 2.76 31.45
CA VAL A 13 1.12 2.56 30.27
C VAL A 13 2.27 1.63 30.61
N LYS A 14 2.79 1.63 31.83
CA LYS A 14 3.84 0.69 32.27
C LYS A 14 3.35 -0.74 32.33
N ASP A 15 2.14 -0.97 32.82
CA ASP A 15 1.52 -2.29 32.89
C ASP A 15 1.27 -2.83 31.48
N ASP A 16 0.72 -2.01 30.59
CA ASP A 16 0.50 -2.37 29.19
C ASP A 16 1.82 -2.68 28.46
N LEU A 17 2.86 -1.88 28.68
CA LEU A 17 4.20 -2.13 28.13
C LEU A 17 4.78 -3.46 28.64
N ALA A 18 4.62 -3.76 29.93
CA ALA A 18 5.12 -5.01 30.51
C ALA A 18 4.37 -6.23 29.94
N GLU A 19 3.05 -6.11 29.68
CA GLU A 19 2.26 -7.17 29.06
C GLU A 19 2.71 -7.42 27.60
N VAL A 20 2.92 -6.36 26.81
CA VAL A 20 3.44 -6.46 25.43
C VAL A 20 4.84 -7.10 25.43
N GLN A 21 5.76 -6.65 26.29
CA GLN A 21 7.12 -7.21 26.39
C GLN A 21 7.09 -8.69 26.76
N ASN A 22 6.20 -9.12 27.65
CA ASN A 22 6.06 -10.51 28.05
C ASN A 22 5.58 -11.38 26.86
N LEU A 23 4.60 -10.91 26.08
CA LEU A 23 4.10 -11.62 24.89
C LEU A 23 5.20 -11.75 23.82
N LEU A 24 5.94 -10.67 23.56
CA LEU A 24 7.07 -10.67 22.62
C LEU A 24 8.21 -11.58 23.06
N ALA A 25 8.54 -11.59 24.36
CA ALA A 25 9.56 -12.49 24.90
C ALA A 25 9.16 -13.97 24.75
N LYS A 26 7.91 -14.31 25.01
CA LYS A 26 7.37 -15.66 24.78
C LYS A 26 7.41 -16.05 23.31
N HIS A 27 7.05 -15.15 22.42
CA HIS A 27 7.10 -15.37 20.98
C HIS A 27 8.53 -15.67 20.49
N ARG A 28 9.52 -14.86 20.90
CA ARG A 28 10.94 -15.07 20.57
C ARG A 28 11.48 -16.39 21.09
N LEU A 29 11.11 -16.78 22.32
CA LEU A 29 11.54 -18.03 22.89
C LEU A 29 11.08 -19.23 22.05
N VAL A 30 9.85 -19.22 21.56
CA VAL A 30 9.31 -20.26 20.69
C VAL A 30 10.05 -20.29 19.36
N GLU A 31 10.30 -19.12 18.74
CA GLU A 31 11.07 -19.04 17.48
C GLU A 31 12.51 -19.55 17.64
N GLU A 32 13.17 -19.24 18.76
CA GLU A 32 14.54 -19.68 19.01
C GLU A 32 14.62 -21.18 19.22
N VAL A 33 13.63 -21.80 19.89
CA VAL A 33 13.52 -23.25 20.04
C VAL A 33 13.27 -23.91 18.67
N SER A 34 12.38 -23.37 17.86
CA SER A 34 12.09 -23.88 16.50
C SER A 34 13.33 -23.87 15.60
N ARG A 35 14.18 -22.84 15.68
CA ARG A 35 15.42 -22.75 14.88
C ARG A 35 16.49 -23.76 15.30
N ARG A 36 16.46 -24.27 16.55
CA ARG A 36 17.47 -25.19 17.06
C ARG A 36 17.16 -26.67 16.90
N GLN A 37 15.91 -27.01 16.56
CA GLN A 37 15.46 -28.42 16.43
C GLN A 37 15.07 -28.75 14.98
N ASP A 38 15.96 -29.49 14.33
CA ASP A 38 15.80 -29.98 12.94
C ASP A 38 15.05 -31.33 12.93
N SER A 39 13.77 -31.38 13.43
CA SER A 39 12.98 -32.60 13.31
C SER A 39 11.46 -32.37 13.30
N GLY A 40 10.90 -32.67 12.17
CA GLY A 40 9.56 -32.38 11.63
C GLY A 40 8.31 -32.97 12.34
N ARG A 41 8.28 -33.09 13.66
CA ARG A 41 7.08 -33.52 14.41
C ARG A 41 6.67 -32.56 15.53
N HIS A 42 7.52 -31.62 15.91
CA HIS A 42 7.20 -30.56 16.89
C HIS A 42 6.71 -29.26 16.25
N ASP A 43 6.92 -29.08 14.96
CA ASP A 43 6.56 -27.90 14.16
C ASP A 43 5.10 -27.45 14.31
N VAL A 44 4.16 -28.37 14.47
CA VAL A 44 2.72 -28.03 14.50
C VAL A 44 2.32 -27.39 15.85
N VAL A 45 2.88 -27.88 16.96
CA VAL A 45 2.54 -27.36 18.30
C VAL A 45 3.22 -26.01 18.53
N GLU A 46 4.46 -25.86 18.10
CA GLU A 46 5.24 -24.63 18.23
C GLU A 46 4.65 -23.53 17.34
N ASN A 47 4.23 -23.84 16.11
CA ASN A 47 3.49 -22.93 15.24
C ASN A 47 2.14 -22.50 15.85
N LEU A 48 1.44 -23.40 16.53
CA LEU A 48 0.18 -23.07 17.20
C LEU A 48 0.40 -22.12 18.38
N VAL A 49 1.43 -22.35 19.22
CA VAL A 49 1.75 -21.50 20.37
C VAL A 49 2.24 -20.13 19.90
N SER A 50 3.09 -20.08 18.88
CA SER A 50 3.55 -18.82 18.28
C SER A 50 2.38 -17.99 17.75
N ARG A 51 1.46 -18.63 17.01
CA ARG A 51 0.23 -17.98 16.51
C ARG A 51 -0.69 -17.51 17.63
N GLN A 52 -0.75 -18.21 18.74
CA GLN A 52 -1.53 -17.79 19.88
C GLN A 52 -0.98 -16.52 20.51
N HIS A 53 0.33 -16.42 20.75
CA HIS A 53 0.96 -15.20 21.29
C HIS A 53 0.76 -14.00 20.38
N ILE A 54 0.87 -14.18 19.07
CA ILE A 54 0.60 -13.14 18.07
C ILE A 54 -0.87 -12.72 18.09
N ALA A 55 -1.80 -13.66 18.21
CA ALA A 55 -3.23 -13.34 18.31
C ALA A 55 -3.57 -12.57 19.61
N GLU A 56 -2.92 -12.93 20.73
CA GLU A 56 -3.05 -12.21 22.00
C GLU A 56 -2.50 -10.78 21.89
N LEU A 57 -1.36 -10.60 21.23
CA LEU A 57 -0.74 -9.30 20.98
C LEU A 57 -1.66 -8.40 20.11
N ARG A 58 -2.19 -8.95 19.03
CA ARG A 58 -3.17 -8.27 18.16
C ARG A 58 -4.42 -7.83 18.92
N HIS A 59 -4.96 -8.73 19.74
CA HIS A 59 -6.12 -8.43 20.57
C HIS A 59 -5.83 -7.33 21.62
N LEU A 60 -4.63 -7.36 22.21
CA LEU A 60 -4.19 -6.34 23.16
C LEU A 60 -4.10 -4.97 22.47
N PHE A 61 -3.42 -4.86 21.33
CA PHE A 61 -3.34 -3.62 20.58
C PHE A 61 -4.72 -3.11 20.12
N GLY A 62 -5.65 -4.01 19.79
CA GLY A 62 -7.02 -3.64 19.43
C GLY A 62 -7.80 -2.95 20.56
N ARG A 63 -7.44 -3.20 21.83
CA ARG A 63 -8.11 -2.59 23.01
C ARG A 63 -7.45 -1.31 23.51
N LEU A 64 -6.14 -1.15 23.27
CA LEU A 64 -5.38 -0.01 23.78
C LEU A 64 -5.72 1.27 23.00
N PRO A 65 -5.81 2.42 23.69
CA PRO A 65 -5.91 3.73 23.03
C PRO A 65 -4.73 3.98 22.08
N THR A 66 -4.94 4.73 21.01
CA THR A 66 -3.89 5.04 20.01
C THR A 66 -2.65 5.68 20.63
N VAL A 67 -2.85 6.58 21.58
CA VAL A 67 -1.76 7.24 22.32
C VAL A 67 -0.94 6.22 23.12
N THR A 68 -1.59 5.27 23.78
CA THR A 68 -0.93 4.21 24.55
C THR A 68 -0.12 3.30 23.63
N VAL A 69 -0.66 2.92 22.47
CA VAL A 69 0.06 2.10 21.48
C VAL A 69 1.31 2.83 20.99
N ALA A 70 1.22 4.14 20.67
CA ALA A 70 2.36 4.94 20.27
C ALA A 70 3.45 5.01 21.35
N LEU A 71 3.07 5.17 22.62
CA LEU A 71 4.00 5.20 23.75
C LEU A 71 4.67 3.83 23.95
N VAL A 72 3.92 2.73 23.86
CA VAL A 72 4.46 1.36 23.93
C VAL A 72 5.46 1.12 22.82
N LEU A 73 5.13 1.44 21.56
CA LEU A 73 6.04 1.30 20.43
C LEU A 73 7.32 2.12 20.61
N SER A 74 7.20 3.34 21.15
CA SER A 74 8.35 4.21 21.42
C SER A 74 9.29 3.64 22.49
N ALA A 75 8.76 2.86 23.43
CA ALA A 75 9.51 2.28 24.52
C ALA A 75 10.09 0.88 24.21
N LEU A 76 9.65 0.24 23.11
CA LEU A 76 10.15 -1.08 22.71
C LEU A 76 11.52 -0.97 22.02
N PRO A 77 12.41 -1.99 22.21
CA PRO A 77 13.58 -2.18 21.36
C PRO A 77 13.16 -2.35 19.88
N GLU A 78 14.04 -1.98 18.95
CA GLU A 78 13.78 -1.98 17.49
C GLU A 78 13.22 -3.33 16.99
N GLU A 79 13.85 -4.45 17.33
CA GLU A 79 13.41 -5.80 16.93
C GLU A 79 11.98 -6.12 17.43
N ASP A 80 11.69 -5.78 18.68
CA ASP A 80 10.38 -6.00 19.31
C ASP A 80 9.32 -5.05 18.74
N ARG A 81 9.71 -3.82 18.44
CA ARG A 81 8.87 -2.81 17.81
C ARG A 81 8.40 -3.27 16.43
N LEU A 82 9.28 -3.84 15.63
CA LEU A 82 8.95 -4.38 14.30
C LEU A 82 7.98 -5.57 14.35
N ILE A 83 8.13 -6.45 15.35
CA ILE A 83 7.18 -7.55 15.56
C ILE A 83 5.82 -7.01 15.99
N ALA A 84 5.80 -6.10 16.97
CA ALA A 84 4.59 -5.46 17.48
C ALA A 84 3.84 -4.68 16.41
N TRP A 85 4.58 -3.94 15.57
CA TRP A 85 4.05 -3.12 14.49
C TRP A 85 3.24 -3.93 13.48
N LYS A 86 3.67 -5.15 13.14
CA LYS A 86 2.97 -6.06 12.23
C LYS A 86 1.58 -6.49 12.71
N GLU A 87 1.33 -6.39 13.99
CA GLU A 87 0.10 -6.85 14.62
C GLU A 87 -0.91 -5.72 14.89
N ILE A 88 -0.58 -4.51 14.48
CA ILE A 88 -1.48 -3.37 14.58
C ILE A 88 -2.45 -3.37 13.39
N ALA A 89 -3.72 -3.12 13.68
CA ALA A 89 -4.76 -3.03 12.65
C ALA A 89 -4.50 -1.82 11.72
N GLU A 90 -4.68 -2.03 10.43
CA GLU A 90 -4.35 -1.07 9.36
C GLU A 90 -5.03 0.29 9.57
N GLU A 91 -6.29 0.29 9.99
CA GLU A 91 -7.09 1.49 10.22
C GLU A 91 -6.51 2.41 11.30
N ARG A 92 -5.56 1.90 12.10
CA ARG A 92 -4.94 2.63 13.21
C ARG A 92 -3.54 3.13 12.92
N ILE A 93 -2.92 2.63 11.85
CA ILE A 93 -1.51 2.89 11.51
C ILE A 93 -1.25 4.39 11.39
N ASP A 94 -2.02 5.10 10.58
CA ASP A 94 -1.82 6.53 10.33
C ASP A 94 -1.91 7.36 11.63
N SER A 95 -2.96 7.09 12.43
CA SER A 95 -3.15 7.78 13.71
C SER A 95 -2.04 7.49 14.73
N ILE A 96 -1.38 6.34 14.64
CA ILE A 96 -0.25 5.99 15.50
C ILE A 96 1.03 6.65 14.98
N LEU A 97 1.27 6.64 13.68
CA LEU A 97 2.43 7.30 13.05
C LEU A 97 2.48 8.81 13.34
N GLU A 98 1.31 9.47 13.40
CA GLU A 98 1.22 10.89 13.79
C GLU A 98 1.73 11.19 15.21
N LEU A 99 1.71 10.20 16.09
CA LEU A 99 2.12 10.31 17.48
C LEU A 99 3.56 9.85 17.77
N LEU A 100 4.20 9.19 16.80
CA LEU A 100 5.56 8.69 16.91
C LEU A 100 6.59 9.74 16.48
N SER A 101 7.83 9.63 16.99
CA SER A 101 8.94 10.44 16.52
C SER A 101 9.33 10.08 15.09
N GLU A 102 9.92 11.04 14.36
CA GLU A 102 10.36 10.85 12.97
C GLU A 102 11.33 9.67 12.83
N GLU A 103 12.26 9.48 13.78
CA GLU A 103 13.21 8.38 13.84
C GLU A 103 12.51 7.02 13.93
N ILE A 104 11.49 6.88 14.79
CA ILE A 104 10.73 5.63 14.94
C ILE A 104 9.85 5.38 13.71
N CYS A 105 9.27 6.42 13.12
CA CYS A 105 8.53 6.29 11.88
C CYS A 105 9.43 5.78 10.74
N GLU A 106 10.67 6.27 10.65
CA GLU A 106 11.66 5.79 9.67
C GLU A 106 11.97 4.30 9.85
N ASP A 107 12.19 3.84 11.09
CA ASP A 107 12.44 2.44 11.41
C ASP A 107 11.25 1.55 11.01
N LEU A 108 10.03 1.95 11.36
CA LEU A 108 8.83 1.15 11.14
C LEU A 108 8.40 1.08 9.66
N VAL A 109 8.60 2.15 8.92
CA VAL A 109 8.24 2.24 7.50
C VAL A 109 9.38 1.73 6.61
N GLY A 110 10.64 1.83 7.06
CA GLY A 110 11.84 1.41 6.31
C GLY A 110 11.97 -0.09 6.12
N ASP A 111 11.55 -0.92 7.08
CA ASP A 111 11.74 -2.39 7.06
C ASP A 111 10.65 -3.20 6.32
N GLY A 112 9.70 -2.55 5.66
CA GLY A 112 8.84 -3.16 4.63
C GLY A 112 8.00 -4.39 5.05
N HIS A 113 7.66 -4.55 6.32
CA HIS A 113 6.98 -5.73 6.85
C HIS A 113 5.53 -5.52 7.31
N HIS A 114 4.75 -4.71 6.58
CA HIS A 114 3.31 -4.93 6.56
C HIS A 114 2.93 -5.59 5.24
N THR A 115 2.28 -6.74 5.29
CA THR A 115 1.48 -7.32 4.20
C THR A 115 0.10 -6.63 4.13
N SER A 116 0.06 -5.37 4.42
CA SER A 116 -0.91 -4.39 4.00
C SER A 116 -0.47 -3.90 2.64
N THR A 117 -1.35 -3.53 1.79
CA THR A 117 -1.07 -2.99 0.47
C THR A 117 0.04 -1.94 0.63
N LYS A 118 1.29 -2.34 0.34
CA LYS A 118 2.47 -1.51 0.58
C LYS A 118 2.21 -0.19 -0.10
N VAL A 119 2.04 0.89 0.67
CA VAL A 119 1.96 2.24 0.13
C VAL A 119 3.20 2.43 -0.73
N MET A 120 3.01 2.44 -2.04
CA MET A 120 4.13 2.53 -2.95
C MET A 120 3.98 3.80 -3.77
N VAL A 121 4.84 4.77 -3.50
CA VAL A 121 5.10 5.84 -4.44
C VAL A 121 6.25 5.39 -5.32
N ASN A 122 5.96 5.14 -6.58
CA ASN A 122 6.97 4.78 -7.57
C ASN A 122 7.14 5.95 -8.54
N ALA A 123 8.33 6.52 -8.57
CA ALA A 123 8.71 7.49 -9.58
C ALA A 123 9.42 6.77 -10.74
N PHE A 124 9.10 7.15 -11.95
CA PHE A 124 9.67 6.56 -13.15
C PHE A 124 10.31 7.65 -13.99
N GLU A 125 11.60 7.50 -14.27
CA GLU A 125 12.36 8.40 -15.15
C GLU A 125 12.90 7.65 -16.36
N LEU A 126 13.24 8.38 -17.41
CA LEU A 126 13.88 7.81 -18.58
C LEU A 126 15.38 7.75 -18.41
N HIS A 127 15.96 6.56 -18.53
CA HIS A 127 17.39 6.34 -18.57
C HIS A 127 17.76 5.54 -19.84
N ASN A 128 18.52 6.16 -20.75
CA ASN A 128 18.85 5.57 -22.04
C ASN A 128 17.62 5.11 -22.85
N GLY A 129 16.54 5.89 -22.81
CA GLY A 129 15.28 5.60 -23.49
C GLY A 129 14.46 4.47 -22.87
N ARG A 130 14.79 4.03 -21.66
CA ARG A 130 14.07 3.00 -20.91
C ARG A 130 13.54 3.54 -19.61
N LEU A 131 12.39 3.06 -19.17
CA LEU A 131 11.79 3.43 -17.92
C LEU A 131 12.58 2.81 -16.75
N ARG A 132 13.05 3.64 -15.83
CA ARG A 132 13.70 3.25 -14.58
C ARG A 132 12.78 3.56 -13.43
N GLN A 133 12.40 2.56 -12.66
CA GLN A 133 11.59 2.70 -11.46
C GLN A 133 12.47 3.03 -10.26
N ILE A 134 12.02 3.97 -9.45
CA ILE A 134 12.61 4.37 -8.18
C ILE A 134 11.46 4.39 -7.16
N THR A 135 11.55 3.54 -6.14
CA THR A 135 10.60 3.59 -5.02
C THR A 135 10.95 4.78 -4.14
N VAL A 136 9.97 5.60 -3.84
CA VAL A 136 10.14 6.85 -3.09
C VAL A 136 9.43 6.71 -1.75
N ASP A 137 10.22 6.72 -0.69
CA ASP A 137 9.73 6.62 0.69
C ASP A 137 9.68 8.00 1.37
N ARG A 138 10.42 8.99 0.83
CA ARG A 138 10.54 10.35 1.40
C ARG A 138 10.58 11.43 0.31
N PRO A 139 10.02 12.63 0.59
CA PRO A 139 10.04 13.75 -0.37
C PRO A 139 11.45 14.13 -0.84
N ALA A 140 12.47 14.04 0.04
CA ALA A 140 13.85 14.37 -0.30
C ALA A 140 14.44 13.53 -1.44
N GLN A 141 13.94 12.31 -1.64
CA GLN A 141 14.41 11.44 -2.75
C GLN A 141 13.96 11.96 -4.11
N LEU A 142 12.82 12.66 -4.19
CA LEU A 142 12.33 13.27 -5.43
C LEU A 142 13.24 14.38 -5.96
N ALA A 143 14.01 15.05 -5.10
CA ALA A 143 14.89 16.14 -5.50
C ALA A 143 15.96 15.74 -6.52
N ASN A 144 16.30 14.45 -6.60
CA ASN A 144 17.31 13.90 -7.50
C ASN A 144 16.73 13.09 -8.66
N ILE A 145 15.42 13.11 -8.84
CA ILE A 145 14.70 12.34 -9.86
C ILE A 145 14.03 13.33 -10.82
N ASN A 146 14.06 13.02 -12.10
CA ASN A 146 13.28 13.75 -13.12
C ASN A 146 12.19 12.80 -13.68
N PRO A 147 11.10 12.62 -12.95
CA PRO A 147 10.09 11.62 -13.31
C PRO A 147 9.27 12.09 -14.51
N ILE A 148 8.91 11.15 -15.38
CA ILE A 148 7.84 11.31 -16.37
C ILE A 148 6.53 10.69 -15.89
N TRP A 149 6.60 9.82 -14.87
CA TRP A 149 5.44 9.17 -14.28
C TRP A 149 5.67 8.95 -12.78
N VAL A 150 4.65 9.25 -11.98
CA VAL A 150 4.59 8.98 -10.54
C VAL A 150 3.34 8.16 -10.27
N ASP A 151 3.52 6.93 -9.78
CA ASP A 151 2.46 5.97 -9.55
C ASP A 151 2.25 5.74 -8.06
N LEU A 152 1.05 6.05 -7.58
CA LEU A 152 0.63 5.94 -6.19
C LEU A 152 -0.37 4.78 -6.07
N VAL A 153 0.02 3.74 -5.33
CA VAL A 153 -0.83 2.59 -5.03
C VAL A 153 -1.20 2.62 -3.55
N ALA A 154 -2.49 2.67 -3.26
CA ALA A 154 -3.06 2.79 -1.93
C ALA A 154 -2.38 3.88 -1.08
N PRO A 155 -2.26 5.13 -1.60
CA PRO A 155 -1.55 6.16 -0.88
C PRO A 155 -2.30 6.59 0.38
N THR A 156 -1.59 6.66 1.52
CA THR A 156 -2.17 7.22 2.75
C THR A 156 -2.43 8.73 2.58
N PRO A 157 -3.31 9.34 3.39
CA PRO A 157 -3.54 10.78 3.38
C PRO A 157 -2.23 11.59 3.50
N ARG A 158 -1.31 11.15 4.34
CA ARG A 158 0.02 11.77 4.51
C ARG A 158 0.85 11.71 3.22
N VAL A 159 0.83 10.58 2.52
CA VAL A 159 1.56 10.43 1.25
C VAL A 159 0.95 11.33 0.18
N ARG A 160 -0.37 11.39 0.08
CA ARG A 160 -1.07 12.29 -0.85
C ARG A 160 -0.71 13.77 -0.57
N GLU A 161 -0.71 14.17 0.69
CA GLU A 161 -0.36 15.53 1.10
C GLU A 161 1.08 15.90 0.70
N TRP A 162 2.08 15.06 1.02
CA TRP A 162 3.47 15.42 0.71
C TRP A 162 3.79 15.35 -0.79
N VAL A 163 3.17 14.41 -1.54
CA VAL A 163 3.30 14.37 -3.02
C VAL A 163 2.67 15.62 -3.62
N GLY A 164 1.44 15.94 -3.20
CA GLY A 164 0.73 17.12 -3.66
C GLY A 164 1.50 18.41 -3.37
N LYS A 165 2.03 18.56 -2.17
CA LYS A 165 2.84 19.71 -1.77
C LYS A 165 4.17 19.81 -2.56
N TYR A 166 4.80 18.69 -2.86
CA TYR A 166 6.06 18.67 -3.60
C TYR A 166 5.88 19.06 -5.07
N PHE A 167 4.84 18.57 -5.72
CA PHE A 167 4.58 18.81 -7.13
C PHE A 167 3.63 19.98 -7.40
N ASP A 168 3.09 20.62 -6.34
CA ASP A 168 2.12 21.70 -6.42
C ASP A 168 0.83 21.30 -7.16
N LEU A 169 0.24 20.18 -6.72
CA LEU A 169 -1.01 19.62 -7.25
C LEU A 169 -1.87 19.01 -6.14
N GLU A 170 -3.15 18.76 -6.39
CA GLU A 170 -4.03 18.04 -5.48
C GLU A 170 -4.09 16.55 -5.86
N VAL A 171 -3.65 15.67 -4.93
CA VAL A 171 -3.71 14.22 -5.12
C VAL A 171 -5.05 13.70 -4.56
N PRO A 172 -5.95 13.18 -5.42
CA PRO A 172 -7.27 12.71 -4.97
C PRO A 172 -7.17 11.48 -4.07
N ASP A 173 -8.22 11.27 -3.26
CA ASP A 173 -8.42 10.00 -2.58
C ASP A 173 -8.90 8.95 -3.58
N PRO A 174 -8.20 7.82 -3.74
CA PRO A 174 -8.67 6.78 -4.65
C PRO A 174 -10.00 6.15 -4.20
N GLU A 175 -10.36 6.23 -2.92
CA GLU A 175 -11.66 5.75 -2.43
C GLU A 175 -12.83 6.67 -2.82
N ASP A 176 -12.58 7.96 -3.01
CA ASP A 176 -13.59 8.93 -3.42
C ASP A 176 -13.86 8.92 -4.95
N LEU A 177 -13.12 8.09 -5.72
CA LEU A 177 -13.28 8.01 -7.17
C LEU A 177 -14.45 7.14 -7.63
N THR A 178 -15.10 6.43 -6.70
CA THR A 178 -16.27 5.62 -7.00
C THR A 178 -17.50 6.51 -7.20
N ASP A 179 -18.35 6.15 -8.16
CA ASP A 179 -19.63 6.84 -8.44
C ASP A 179 -19.55 8.29 -8.97
N LEU A 180 -18.43 8.67 -9.58
CA LEU A 180 -18.32 9.98 -10.21
C LEU A 180 -19.25 10.15 -11.41
N GLU A 181 -19.93 11.31 -11.47
CA GLU A 181 -20.69 11.70 -12.65
C GLU A 181 -19.78 11.84 -13.90
N ALA A 182 -20.32 11.60 -15.08
CA ALA A 182 -19.55 11.64 -16.33
C ALA A 182 -18.79 12.98 -16.55
N SER A 183 -19.36 14.09 -16.06
CA SER A 183 -18.73 15.42 -16.11
C SER A 183 -17.51 15.57 -15.20
N ALA A 184 -17.43 14.79 -14.12
CA ALA A 184 -16.32 14.79 -13.18
C ALA A 184 -15.19 13.82 -13.58
N ARG A 185 -15.40 13.00 -14.62
CA ARG A 185 -14.41 12.03 -15.10
C ARG A 185 -13.30 12.64 -15.97
N PHE A 186 -13.53 13.82 -16.53
CA PHE A 186 -12.55 14.55 -17.32
C PHE A 186 -12.73 16.05 -17.13
N TYR A 187 -11.70 16.73 -16.70
CA TYR A 187 -11.68 18.18 -16.63
C TYR A 187 -10.25 18.72 -16.73
N ILE A 188 -10.14 19.99 -17.02
CA ILE A 188 -8.88 20.73 -17.11
C ILE A 188 -8.98 21.90 -16.16
N GLU A 189 -8.01 22.00 -15.25
CA GLU A 189 -7.89 23.10 -14.32
C GLU A 189 -7.36 24.38 -14.99
N ASP A 190 -7.57 25.53 -14.38
CA ASP A 190 -7.11 26.83 -14.89
C ASP A 190 -5.58 26.90 -15.06
N ASN A 191 -4.83 26.11 -14.29
CA ASN A 191 -3.37 26.01 -14.35
C ASN A 191 -2.88 25.06 -15.48
N GLY A 192 -3.82 24.42 -16.23
CA GLY A 192 -3.54 23.51 -17.33
C GLY A 192 -3.37 22.04 -16.90
N GLU A 193 -3.61 21.69 -15.65
CA GLU A 193 -3.68 20.30 -15.23
C GLU A 193 -4.83 19.57 -15.88
N VAL A 194 -4.56 18.38 -16.41
CA VAL A 194 -5.57 17.51 -17.02
C VAL A 194 -5.87 16.38 -16.06
N HIS A 195 -7.11 16.26 -15.64
CA HIS A 195 -7.60 15.22 -14.76
C HIS A 195 -8.49 14.23 -15.51
N LEU A 196 -8.18 12.93 -15.37
CA LEU A 196 -8.98 11.83 -15.93
C LEU A 196 -9.26 10.80 -14.86
N HIS A 197 -10.51 10.39 -14.74
CA HIS A 197 -10.93 9.31 -13.85
C HIS A 197 -11.54 8.19 -14.68
N SER A 198 -10.98 6.99 -14.58
CA SER A 198 -11.38 5.84 -15.38
C SER A 198 -11.39 4.57 -14.58
N ASP A 199 -12.26 3.65 -14.97
CA ASP A 199 -12.32 2.31 -14.41
C ASP A 199 -11.46 1.38 -15.25
N PHE A 200 -10.57 0.65 -14.61
CA PHE A 200 -9.68 -0.36 -15.20
C PHE A 200 -10.10 -1.75 -14.75
N LEU A 201 -10.05 -2.71 -15.66
CA LEU A 201 -10.44 -4.08 -15.36
C LEU A 201 -9.39 -4.77 -14.48
N LEU A 202 -9.84 -5.34 -13.38
CA LEU A 202 -9.09 -6.31 -12.60
C LEU A 202 -9.81 -7.66 -12.67
N ASP A 203 -9.23 -8.59 -13.41
CA ASP A 203 -9.74 -9.94 -13.55
C ASP A 203 -9.00 -10.88 -12.59
N LEU A 204 -9.75 -11.46 -11.68
CA LEU A 204 -9.29 -12.45 -10.73
C LEU A 204 -10.01 -13.77 -11.03
N GLU A 205 -9.38 -14.91 -10.72
CA GLU A 205 -9.91 -16.24 -11.01
C GLU A 205 -11.36 -16.45 -10.54
N GLU A 206 -11.78 -15.77 -9.46
CA GLU A 206 -13.12 -15.94 -8.87
C GLU A 206 -14.07 -14.76 -9.15
N ALA A 207 -13.56 -13.58 -9.51
CA ALA A 207 -14.39 -12.40 -9.77
C ALA A 207 -13.64 -11.31 -10.56
N SER A 208 -14.25 -10.84 -11.64
CA SER A 208 -13.80 -9.65 -12.35
C SER A 208 -14.47 -8.40 -11.78
N ARG A 209 -13.71 -7.32 -11.61
CA ARG A 209 -14.23 -6.04 -11.12
C ARG A 209 -13.50 -4.86 -11.71
N ASN A 210 -14.11 -3.70 -11.61
CA ASN A 210 -13.48 -2.46 -11.98
C ASN A 210 -12.75 -1.84 -10.78
N VAL A 211 -11.59 -1.26 -11.05
CA VAL A 211 -10.79 -0.48 -10.10
C VAL A 211 -10.69 0.93 -10.64
N ALA A 212 -11.15 1.89 -9.87
CA ALA A 212 -11.05 3.29 -10.23
C ALA A 212 -9.59 3.77 -10.18
N VAL A 213 -9.17 4.48 -11.22
CA VAL A 213 -7.85 5.10 -11.34
C VAL A 213 -8.01 6.58 -11.66
N ALA A 214 -7.40 7.43 -10.87
CA ALA A 214 -7.23 8.84 -11.23
C ALA A 214 -5.88 9.04 -11.93
N PHE A 215 -5.91 9.78 -13.01
CA PHE A 215 -4.75 10.28 -13.72
C PHE A 215 -4.71 11.79 -13.66
N ILE A 216 -3.54 12.35 -13.40
CA ILE A 216 -3.29 13.79 -13.47
C ILE A 216 -2.08 14.00 -14.38
N LEU A 217 -2.24 14.79 -15.41
CA LEU A 217 -1.15 15.25 -16.25
C LEU A 217 -0.80 16.68 -15.82
N HIS A 218 0.35 16.84 -15.20
CA HIS A 218 0.83 18.12 -14.70
C HIS A 218 2.31 18.33 -15.08
N LYS A 219 2.62 19.41 -15.77
CA LYS A 219 4.00 19.77 -16.19
C LYS A 219 4.74 18.61 -16.89
N ASP A 220 4.07 17.92 -17.83
CA ASP A 220 4.56 16.75 -18.57
C ASP A 220 4.82 15.49 -17.73
N ILE A 221 4.43 15.50 -16.47
CA ILE A 221 4.49 14.32 -15.58
C ILE A 221 3.09 13.72 -15.47
N LEU A 222 3.00 12.42 -15.68
CA LEU A 222 1.80 11.65 -15.37
C LEU A 222 1.81 11.26 -13.90
N PHE A 223 0.72 11.51 -13.19
CA PHE A 223 0.42 10.93 -11.87
C PHE A 223 -0.71 9.93 -12.04
N SER A 224 -0.56 8.74 -11.46
CA SER A 224 -1.64 7.75 -11.38
C SER A 224 -1.89 7.39 -9.92
N VAL A 225 -3.16 7.36 -9.52
CA VAL A 225 -3.59 7.10 -8.14
C VAL A 225 -4.67 6.02 -8.18
N ARG A 226 -4.45 4.94 -7.42
CA ARG A 226 -5.36 3.79 -7.37
C ARG A 226 -5.26 3.05 -6.06
N THR A 227 -6.28 2.23 -5.73
CA THR A 227 -6.32 1.47 -4.49
C THR A 227 -5.45 0.22 -4.50
N GLU A 228 -5.13 -0.34 -5.69
CA GLU A 228 -4.44 -1.62 -5.79
C GLU A 228 -3.67 -1.79 -7.11
N GLU A 229 -2.83 -2.82 -7.16
CA GLU A 229 -2.02 -3.14 -8.33
C GLU A 229 -2.88 -3.72 -9.46
N LEU A 230 -2.68 -3.23 -10.69
CA LEU A 230 -3.40 -3.65 -11.89
C LEU A 230 -2.46 -4.36 -12.88
N PRO A 231 -2.93 -5.44 -13.55
CA PRO A 231 -2.13 -6.20 -14.51
C PRO A 231 -1.57 -5.34 -15.64
N VAL A 232 -2.38 -4.43 -16.18
CA VAL A 232 -1.99 -3.53 -17.28
C VAL A 232 -0.86 -2.58 -16.88
N PHE A 233 -0.83 -2.08 -15.64
CA PHE A 233 0.25 -1.25 -15.12
C PHE A 233 1.56 -2.04 -15.01
N ARG A 234 1.48 -3.29 -14.59
CA ARG A 234 2.64 -4.19 -14.51
C ARG A 234 3.20 -4.48 -15.90
N LEU A 235 2.32 -4.75 -16.86
CA LEU A 235 2.70 -5.01 -18.25
C LEU A 235 3.35 -3.78 -18.89
N GLN A 236 2.77 -2.59 -18.70
CA GLN A 236 3.29 -1.34 -19.20
C GLN A 236 4.72 -1.07 -18.66
N ARG A 237 4.92 -1.19 -17.35
CA ARG A 237 6.25 -1.04 -16.74
C ARG A 237 7.27 -2.04 -17.29
N LEU A 238 6.86 -3.29 -17.55
CA LEU A 238 7.72 -4.30 -18.13
C LEU A 238 8.14 -3.94 -19.57
N ARG A 239 7.18 -3.54 -20.41
CA ARG A 239 7.43 -3.11 -21.80
C ARG A 239 8.39 -1.92 -21.83
N ALA A 240 8.10 -0.86 -21.09
CA ALA A 240 8.90 0.36 -21.07
C ALA A 240 10.32 0.16 -20.47
N ARG A 241 10.50 -0.83 -19.58
CA ARG A 241 11.84 -1.21 -19.07
C ARG A 241 12.67 -1.99 -20.08
N THR A 242 12.04 -2.83 -20.87
CA THR A 242 12.75 -3.75 -21.78
C THR A 242 12.99 -3.16 -23.15
N GLN A 243 12.09 -2.31 -23.65
CA GLN A 243 12.13 -1.74 -24.99
C GLN A 243 12.57 -0.26 -24.95
N PRO A 244 13.74 0.09 -25.49
CA PRO A 244 14.18 1.50 -25.56
C PRO A 244 13.27 2.31 -26.48
N GLY A 245 12.86 3.51 -26.03
CA GLY A 245 12.01 4.40 -26.82
C GLY A 245 10.55 3.97 -26.93
N TYR A 246 10.12 3.03 -26.06
CA TYR A 246 8.72 2.58 -26.00
C TYR A 246 7.80 3.70 -25.50
N VAL A 247 8.24 4.47 -24.53
CA VAL A 247 7.60 5.70 -24.04
C VAL A 247 8.62 6.83 -24.02
N THR A 248 8.17 8.05 -24.26
CA THR A 248 9.04 9.25 -24.29
C THR A 248 8.67 10.29 -23.24
N ASP A 249 7.42 10.28 -22.77
CA ASP A 249 6.90 11.20 -21.76
C ASP A 249 5.70 10.57 -20.99
N GLY A 250 5.09 11.36 -20.10
CA GLY A 250 3.94 10.93 -19.31
C GLY A 250 2.67 10.70 -20.14
N THR A 251 2.52 11.41 -21.25
CA THR A 251 1.38 11.24 -22.15
C THR A 251 1.44 9.90 -22.88
N ASP A 252 2.64 9.51 -23.34
CA ASP A 252 2.84 8.18 -23.94
C ASP A 252 2.49 7.06 -22.95
N VAL A 253 2.90 7.21 -21.68
CA VAL A 253 2.56 6.25 -20.62
C VAL A 253 1.04 6.16 -20.43
N LEU A 254 0.34 7.29 -20.38
CA LEU A 254 -1.12 7.35 -20.23
C LEU A 254 -1.82 6.64 -21.39
N LEU A 255 -1.45 6.95 -22.63
CA LEU A 255 -2.06 6.38 -23.83
C LEU A 255 -1.80 4.86 -23.90
N ASP A 256 -0.61 4.40 -23.53
CA ASP A 256 -0.29 2.97 -23.50
C ASP A 256 -1.08 2.22 -22.43
N LEU A 257 -1.29 2.81 -21.25
CA LEU A 257 -2.14 2.22 -20.22
C LEU A 257 -3.59 2.04 -20.69
N TYR A 258 -4.16 3.05 -21.35
CA TYR A 258 -5.52 2.93 -21.92
C TYR A 258 -5.60 1.89 -23.05
N ALA A 259 -4.60 1.85 -23.92
CA ALA A 259 -4.54 0.85 -24.98
C ALA A 259 -4.44 -0.57 -24.41
N ALA A 260 -3.59 -0.76 -23.40
CA ALA A 260 -3.42 -2.05 -22.74
C ALA A 260 -4.68 -2.51 -21.99
N ASP A 261 -5.41 -1.59 -21.34
CA ASP A 261 -6.68 -1.93 -20.68
C ASP A 261 -7.78 -2.27 -21.68
N ALA A 262 -7.84 -1.57 -22.80
CA ALA A 262 -8.79 -1.88 -23.87
C ALA A 262 -8.54 -3.28 -24.48
N GLU A 263 -7.26 -3.64 -24.73
CA GLU A 263 -6.88 -4.98 -25.19
C GLU A 263 -7.25 -6.05 -24.15
N TYR A 264 -6.87 -5.83 -22.88
CA TYR A 264 -7.15 -6.75 -21.79
C TYR A 264 -8.66 -6.98 -21.57
N SER A 265 -9.45 -5.91 -21.66
CA SER A 265 -10.91 -5.99 -21.55
C SER A 265 -11.56 -6.70 -22.75
N ALA A 266 -11.01 -6.50 -23.96
CA ALA A 266 -11.48 -7.19 -25.15
C ALA A 266 -11.22 -8.70 -25.07
N ASP A 267 -10.01 -9.11 -24.69
CA ASP A 267 -9.66 -10.53 -24.50
C ASP A 267 -10.60 -11.20 -23.48
N ARG A 268 -10.89 -10.51 -22.39
CA ARG A 268 -11.79 -11.03 -21.35
C ARG A 268 -13.23 -11.17 -21.84
N LEU A 269 -13.70 -10.24 -22.67
CA LEU A 269 -15.03 -10.35 -23.31
C LEU A 269 -15.09 -11.58 -24.24
N GLU A 270 -14.04 -11.85 -25.01
CA GLU A 270 -13.96 -13.05 -25.86
C GLU A 270 -14.06 -14.34 -25.06
N ASP A 271 -13.38 -14.43 -23.90
CA ASP A 271 -13.48 -15.55 -22.98
C ASP A 271 -14.91 -15.76 -22.48
N VAL A 272 -15.58 -14.70 -22.04
CA VAL A 272 -16.97 -14.74 -21.57
C VAL A 272 -17.92 -15.19 -22.69
N TYR A 273 -17.73 -14.75 -23.92
CA TYR A 273 -18.51 -15.22 -25.05
C TYR A 273 -18.30 -16.72 -25.31
N ALA A 274 -17.06 -17.21 -25.24
CA ALA A 274 -16.77 -18.64 -25.41
C ALA A 274 -17.44 -19.48 -24.30
N GLU A 275 -17.39 -19.03 -23.04
CA GLU A 275 -18.05 -19.69 -21.93
C GLU A 275 -19.59 -19.73 -22.11
N LEU A 276 -20.20 -18.62 -22.55
CA LEU A 276 -21.65 -18.54 -22.84
C LEU A 276 -22.07 -19.49 -23.95
N GLU A 277 -21.28 -19.61 -25.04
CA GLU A 277 -21.54 -20.58 -26.10
C GLU A 277 -21.51 -22.02 -25.58
N ASP A 278 -20.55 -22.33 -24.70
CA ASP A 278 -20.40 -23.67 -24.15
C ASP A 278 -21.57 -24.04 -23.22
N VAL A 279 -22.01 -23.10 -22.40
CA VAL A 279 -23.23 -23.25 -21.58
C VAL A 279 -24.46 -23.42 -22.49
N GLY A 280 -24.61 -22.62 -23.53
CA GLY A 280 -25.69 -22.73 -24.49
C GLY A 280 -25.77 -24.11 -25.15
N LYS A 281 -24.64 -24.67 -25.58
CA LYS A 281 -24.53 -26.02 -26.13
C LYS A 281 -24.94 -27.11 -25.13
N LYS A 282 -24.59 -26.94 -23.84
CA LYS A 282 -24.95 -27.89 -22.76
C LYS A 282 -26.44 -27.85 -22.38
N VAL A 283 -27.09 -26.71 -22.52
CA VAL A 283 -28.52 -26.54 -22.19
C VAL A 283 -29.42 -27.04 -23.33
N LEU A 284 -28.96 -26.97 -24.57
CA LEU A 284 -29.75 -27.36 -25.75
C LEU A 284 -29.61 -28.85 -26.15
N ASN A 285 -28.71 -29.60 -25.53
CA ASN A 285 -28.54 -31.03 -25.68
C ASN A 285 -29.08 -31.80 -24.45
#